data_1c79a60540944e91a42893d20b9f41f8
#
_entry.id   1c79a60540944e91a42893d20b9f41f8
#
_cell.length_a   1.000
_cell.length_b   1.000
_cell.length_c   1.000
_cell.angle_alpha   90.00
_cell.angle_beta   90.00
_cell.angle_gamma   90.00
#
_symmetry.space_group_name_H-M   'P 1'
#
loop_
_entity.id
_entity.type
_entity.pdbx_description
1 polymer ?
#
loop_
_entity_poly.entity_id
_entity_poly.type
_entity_poly.pdbx_seq_one_letter_code
_entity_poly.pdbx_strand_id
1 'polypeptide(L)'
;MGGTPLHEYGIEDYDKIFNLNSKGVFAGMKYGAEAIFKARSQGGFLINVASIAGLMPQRGQALYTATKFGVVGMTRAAALDYAKYGITVNAICPGYTKTSIFGDAPEQAMDFFASDCPSGRMGDPRECAYLALFLASDMARYITGAAIPVDGALSAGHQNITNWKHPELVTGEKLGAESTIAAILENEAGAAVVEKYLPGFSANEQAKPAYGMTFKALAPMLGLPEQVVEAMLAELDTL
;
A
#
# COMPACT_ATOMS: atom_id res chain seq x y z
N MET A 1 12.49 -13.28 -2.60
CA MET A 1 13.83 -12.73 -2.28
C MET A 1 14.21 -13.23 -0.91
N GLY A 2 15.25 -14.07 -0.80
CA GLY A 2 15.78 -14.52 0.48
C GLY A 2 16.55 -13.36 1.14
N GLY A 3 16.41 -13.19 2.45
CA GLY A 3 17.25 -12.28 3.21
C GLY A 3 18.58 -12.95 3.55
N THR A 4 19.67 -12.16 3.58
CA THR A 4 21.01 -12.64 3.97
C THR A 4 21.30 -12.16 5.38
N PRO A 5 21.64 -13.04 6.35
CA PRO A 5 22.12 -12.64 7.66
C PRO A 5 23.37 -11.75 7.56
N LEU A 6 23.51 -10.78 8.47
CA LEU A 6 24.58 -9.78 8.38
C LEU A 6 25.97 -10.37 8.24
N HIS A 7 26.28 -11.45 8.96
CA HIS A 7 27.60 -12.10 8.96
C HIS A 7 27.91 -12.90 7.69
N GLU A 8 26.91 -13.12 6.83
CA GLU A 8 27.08 -13.86 5.56
C GLU A 8 27.32 -12.92 4.36
N TYR A 9 27.23 -11.59 4.55
CA TYR A 9 27.56 -10.66 3.47
C TYR A 9 29.08 -10.61 3.24
N GLY A 10 29.50 -10.65 1.97
CA GLY A 10 30.87 -10.33 1.58
C GLY A 10 31.16 -8.84 1.64
N ILE A 11 32.44 -8.47 1.76
CA ILE A 11 32.86 -7.06 1.70
C ILE A 11 32.53 -6.46 0.32
N GLU A 12 32.61 -7.26 -0.72
CA GLU A 12 32.25 -6.89 -2.09
C GLU A 12 30.76 -6.57 -2.24
N ASP A 13 29.87 -7.21 -1.48
CA ASP A 13 28.44 -6.89 -1.45
C ASP A 13 28.22 -5.51 -0.86
N TYR A 14 28.96 -5.17 0.20
CA TYR A 14 28.94 -3.85 0.79
C TYR A 14 29.31 -2.80 -0.25
N ASP A 15 30.46 -2.94 -0.92
CA ASP A 15 30.94 -1.99 -1.92
C ASP A 15 29.95 -1.82 -3.07
N LYS A 16 29.40 -2.92 -3.58
CA LYS A 16 28.44 -2.93 -4.67
C LYS A 16 27.16 -2.18 -4.30
N ILE A 17 26.56 -2.51 -3.14
CA ILE A 17 25.28 -1.93 -2.70
C ILE A 17 25.45 -0.45 -2.36
N PHE A 18 26.52 -0.07 -1.66
CA PHE A 18 26.76 1.31 -1.26
C PHE A 18 27.16 2.17 -2.46
N ASN A 19 27.94 1.66 -3.41
CA ASN A 19 28.25 2.38 -4.65
C ASN A 19 26.99 2.68 -5.46
N LEU A 20 26.05 1.73 -5.56
CA LEU A 20 24.81 1.93 -6.29
C LEU A 20 23.86 2.87 -5.54
N ASN A 21 23.48 2.51 -4.31
CA ASN A 21 22.36 3.13 -3.60
C ASN A 21 22.73 4.42 -2.88
N SER A 22 23.93 4.54 -2.34
CA SER A 22 24.36 5.71 -1.56
C SER A 22 25.18 6.68 -2.41
N LYS A 23 26.25 6.20 -3.05
CA LYS A 23 27.12 7.05 -3.88
C LYS A 23 26.39 7.59 -5.11
N GLY A 24 25.51 6.77 -5.74
CA GLY A 24 24.69 7.21 -6.86
C GLY A 24 23.75 8.36 -6.48
N VAL A 25 23.06 8.23 -5.34
CA VAL A 25 22.16 9.31 -4.84
C VAL A 25 22.96 10.55 -4.45
N PHE A 26 24.07 10.38 -3.74
CA PHE A 26 24.97 11.50 -3.43
C PHE A 26 25.41 12.26 -4.68
N ALA A 27 25.84 11.56 -5.72
CA ALA A 27 26.24 12.16 -6.99
C ALA A 27 25.08 12.91 -7.64
N GLY A 28 23.88 12.33 -7.64
CA GLY A 28 22.65 12.99 -8.15
C GLY A 28 22.34 14.28 -7.41
N MET A 29 22.39 14.28 -6.09
CA MET A 29 22.17 15.50 -5.27
C MET A 29 23.25 16.54 -5.52
N LYS A 30 24.52 16.13 -5.52
CA LYS A 30 25.66 17.04 -5.74
C LYS A 30 25.56 17.77 -7.08
N TYR A 31 25.45 17.01 -8.16
CA TYR A 31 25.42 17.60 -9.50
C TYR A 31 24.09 18.29 -9.82
N GLY A 32 22.97 17.81 -9.24
CA GLY A 32 21.69 18.48 -9.32
C GLY A 32 21.71 19.87 -8.67
N ALA A 33 22.24 19.97 -7.44
CA ALA A 33 22.42 21.25 -6.76
C ALA A 33 23.36 22.19 -7.54
N GLU A 34 24.51 21.69 -8.02
CA GLU A 34 25.43 22.47 -8.86
C GLU A 34 24.75 23.00 -10.13
N ALA A 35 23.91 22.20 -10.76
CA ALA A 35 23.17 22.62 -11.96
C ALA A 35 22.16 23.75 -11.64
N ILE A 36 21.42 23.64 -10.52
CA ILE A 36 20.49 24.68 -10.07
C ILE A 36 21.25 25.99 -9.79
N PHE A 37 22.38 25.93 -9.08
CA PHE A 37 23.20 27.11 -8.81
C PHE A 37 23.78 27.73 -10.09
N LYS A 38 24.27 26.93 -11.02
CA LYS A 38 24.81 27.42 -12.32
C LYS A 38 23.74 28.07 -13.18
N ALA A 39 22.51 27.54 -13.14
CA ALA A 39 21.38 28.13 -13.85
C ALA A 39 20.89 29.45 -13.22
N ARG A 40 21.47 29.89 -12.10
CA ARG A 40 21.00 31.04 -11.30
C ARG A 40 19.50 31.02 -11.03
N SER A 41 18.95 29.81 -10.88
CA SER A 41 17.54 29.60 -10.55
C SER A 41 17.23 30.16 -9.16
N GLN A 42 16.03 30.72 -9.00
CA GLN A 42 15.54 31.20 -7.69
C GLN A 42 14.90 30.05 -6.88
N GLY A 43 15.55 28.91 -6.88
CA GLY A 43 15.10 27.69 -6.20
C GLY A 43 15.09 26.48 -7.11
N GLY A 44 14.70 25.36 -6.57
CA GLY A 44 14.64 24.07 -7.28
C GLY A 44 14.16 22.95 -6.38
N PHE A 45 14.10 21.76 -6.95
CA PHE A 45 13.64 20.55 -6.27
C PHE A 45 14.67 19.44 -6.46
N LEU A 46 15.07 18.79 -5.36
CA LEU A 46 15.84 17.54 -5.36
C LEU A 46 14.98 16.47 -4.72
N ILE A 47 14.65 15.42 -5.46
CA ILE A 47 13.79 14.35 -4.98
C ILE A 47 14.56 13.05 -5.05
N ASN A 48 14.83 12.46 -3.89
CA ASN A 48 15.54 11.20 -3.75
C ASN A 48 14.54 10.04 -3.64
N VAL A 49 14.88 8.90 -4.22
CA VAL A 49 14.11 7.66 -4.03
C VAL A 49 14.82 6.80 -2.99
N ALA A 50 14.31 6.83 -1.76
CA ALA A 50 14.77 5.97 -0.67
C ALA A 50 14.05 4.59 -0.71
N SER A 51 13.37 4.23 0.35
CA SER A 51 12.54 3.04 0.54
C SER A 51 11.92 3.12 1.95
N ILE A 52 10.89 2.33 2.23
CA ILE A 52 10.48 2.04 3.61
C ILE A 52 11.65 1.48 4.43
N ALA A 53 12.61 0.76 3.78
CA ALA A 53 13.86 0.31 4.41
C ALA A 53 14.77 1.46 4.88
N GLY A 54 14.47 2.71 4.53
CA GLY A 54 15.09 3.91 5.08
C GLY A 54 14.34 4.51 6.27
N LEU A 55 13.19 3.97 6.61
CA LEU A 55 12.35 4.38 7.75
C LEU A 55 12.31 3.32 8.84
N MET A 56 12.29 2.06 8.45
CA MET A 56 12.28 0.90 9.34
C MET A 56 13.23 -0.18 8.82
N PRO A 57 13.98 -0.87 9.70
CA PRO A 57 14.89 -1.92 9.26
C PRO A 57 14.11 -3.14 8.74
N GLN A 58 14.71 -3.83 7.76
CA GLN A 58 14.14 -5.07 7.22
C GLN A 58 15.06 -6.26 7.52
N ARG A 59 14.47 -7.34 8.02
CA ARG A 59 15.20 -8.58 8.31
C ARG A 59 15.87 -9.13 7.06
N GLY A 60 17.15 -9.50 7.19
CA GLY A 60 17.94 -10.05 6.10
C GLY A 60 18.35 -9.04 5.03
N GLN A 61 18.17 -7.74 5.27
CA GLN A 61 18.50 -6.67 4.32
C GLN A 61 19.39 -5.59 4.97
N ALA A 62 20.34 -5.98 5.80
CA ALA A 62 21.14 -5.03 6.60
C ALA A 62 21.87 -3.99 5.75
N LEU A 63 22.55 -4.38 4.68
CA LEU A 63 23.28 -3.44 3.82
C LEU A 63 22.33 -2.53 3.04
N TYR A 64 21.25 -3.10 2.48
CA TYR A 64 20.23 -2.30 1.79
C TYR A 64 19.58 -1.29 2.73
N THR A 65 19.17 -1.73 3.92
CA THR A 65 18.64 -0.87 4.98
C THR A 65 19.60 0.27 5.30
N ALA A 66 20.88 -0.03 5.55
CA ALA A 66 21.90 0.99 5.84
C ALA A 66 22.00 2.03 4.72
N THR A 67 21.99 1.61 3.44
CA THR A 67 22.04 2.54 2.31
C THR A 67 20.80 3.45 2.27
N LYS A 68 19.62 2.90 2.53
CA LYS A 68 18.36 3.67 2.44
C LYS A 68 18.16 4.61 3.63
N PHE A 69 18.60 4.23 4.85
CA PHE A 69 18.74 5.17 5.98
C PHE A 69 19.74 6.29 5.66
N GLY A 70 20.87 5.93 5.01
CA GLY A 70 21.84 6.91 4.53
C GLY A 70 21.24 7.92 3.55
N VAL A 71 20.41 7.49 2.62
CA VAL A 71 19.69 8.38 1.68
C VAL A 71 18.77 9.34 2.42
N VAL A 72 18.01 8.86 3.40
CA VAL A 72 17.16 9.73 4.25
C VAL A 72 18.00 10.72 5.05
N GLY A 73 19.11 10.27 5.63
CA GLY A 73 20.05 11.14 6.35
C GLY A 73 20.63 12.24 5.45
N MET A 74 21.14 11.87 4.26
CA MET A 74 21.68 12.83 3.29
C MET A 74 20.60 13.80 2.80
N THR A 75 19.36 13.35 2.60
CA THR A 75 18.23 14.20 2.22
C THR A 75 17.99 15.30 3.25
N ARG A 76 17.96 14.95 4.54
CA ARG A 76 17.75 15.90 5.64
C ARG A 76 18.89 16.90 5.77
N ALA A 77 20.14 16.42 5.68
CA ALA A 77 21.31 17.29 5.73
C ALA A 77 21.32 18.30 4.56
N ALA A 78 21.12 17.81 3.33
CA ALA A 78 21.08 18.67 2.15
C ALA A 78 19.90 19.67 2.19
N ALA A 79 18.77 19.30 2.80
CA ALA A 79 17.65 20.23 2.99
C ALA A 79 18.05 21.40 3.88
N LEU A 80 18.82 21.18 4.96
CA LEU A 80 19.35 22.24 5.83
C LEU A 80 20.33 23.15 5.07
N ASP A 81 21.22 22.55 4.26
CA ASP A 81 22.21 23.29 3.49
C ASP A 81 21.58 24.21 2.44
N TYR A 82 20.48 23.77 1.80
CA TYR A 82 19.95 24.39 0.59
C TYR A 82 18.67 25.21 0.81
N ALA A 83 18.01 25.10 1.96
CA ALA A 83 16.75 25.79 2.25
C ALA A 83 16.81 27.30 2.00
N LYS A 84 17.87 27.97 2.43
CA LYS A 84 18.07 29.42 2.25
C LYS A 84 18.18 29.84 0.78
N TYR A 85 18.43 28.91 -0.13
CA TYR A 85 18.51 29.17 -1.57
C TYR A 85 17.20 28.83 -2.29
N GLY A 86 16.13 28.52 -1.55
CA GLY A 86 14.84 28.12 -2.11
C GLY A 86 14.84 26.74 -2.78
N ILE A 87 15.85 25.91 -2.48
CA ILE A 87 15.92 24.52 -2.99
C ILE A 87 15.34 23.61 -1.94
N THR A 88 14.31 22.82 -2.31
CA THR A 88 13.77 21.78 -1.44
C THR A 88 14.43 20.43 -1.75
N VAL A 89 14.67 19.65 -0.70
CA VAL A 89 15.26 18.31 -0.81
C VAL A 89 14.40 17.33 -0.03
N ASN A 90 13.77 16.39 -0.71
CA ASN A 90 12.87 15.42 -0.08
C ASN A 90 13.18 13.99 -0.55
N ALA A 91 12.75 13.01 0.23
CA ALA A 91 12.84 11.59 -0.12
C ALA A 91 11.44 10.98 -0.23
N ILE A 92 11.22 10.21 -1.28
CA ILE A 92 10.09 9.29 -1.41
C ILE A 92 10.55 7.94 -0.88
N CYS A 93 9.73 7.30 -0.05
CA CYS A 93 10.00 6.03 0.58
C CYS A 93 8.97 4.98 0.12
N PRO A 94 9.15 4.36 -1.07
CA PRO A 94 8.21 3.35 -1.55
C PRO A 94 8.20 2.10 -0.66
N GLY A 95 6.99 1.52 -0.50
CA GLY A 95 6.80 0.15 -0.04
C GLY A 95 6.96 -0.86 -1.19
N TYR A 96 6.26 -1.99 -1.10
CA TYR A 96 6.23 -2.96 -2.19
C TYR A 96 5.47 -2.37 -3.38
N THR A 97 6.20 -2.12 -4.46
CA THR A 97 5.69 -1.45 -5.67
C THR A 97 5.90 -2.37 -6.86
N LYS A 98 4.86 -2.60 -7.68
CA LYS A 98 4.92 -3.47 -8.87
C LYS A 98 5.83 -2.87 -9.94
N THR A 99 7.09 -3.31 -9.96
CA THR A 99 8.11 -2.85 -10.91
C THR A 99 8.88 -4.04 -11.49
N SER A 100 9.71 -3.79 -12.49
CA SER A 100 10.61 -4.79 -13.09
C SER A 100 11.60 -5.42 -12.09
N ILE A 101 11.76 -4.88 -10.88
CA ILE A 101 12.60 -5.48 -9.83
C ILE A 101 12.09 -6.86 -9.40
N PHE A 102 10.80 -7.13 -9.56
CA PHE A 102 10.20 -8.43 -9.29
C PHE A 102 10.37 -9.40 -10.47
N GLY A 103 10.74 -8.90 -11.68
CA GLY A 103 10.97 -9.71 -12.87
C GLY A 103 9.80 -10.64 -13.17
N ASP A 104 10.13 -11.91 -13.45
CA ASP A 104 9.16 -13.00 -13.65
C ASP A 104 8.82 -13.72 -12.32
N ALA A 105 8.73 -12.97 -11.22
CA ALA A 105 8.35 -13.54 -9.92
C ALA A 105 6.99 -14.25 -10.04
N PRO A 106 6.84 -15.46 -9.49
CA PRO A 106 5.58 -16.18 -9.54
C PRO A 106 4.47 -15.41 -8.81
N GLU A 107 3.22 -15.61 -9.25
CA GLU A 107 2.04 -14.93 -8.71
C GLU A 107 1.94 -15.06 -7.18
N GLN A 108 2.25 -16.26 -6.64
CA GLN A 108 2.26 -16.51 -5.19
C GLN A 108 3.24 -15.58 -4.43
N ALA A 109 4.36 -15.17 -5.06
CA ALA A 109 5.27 -14.22 -4.44
C ALA A 109 4.69 -12.80 -4.44
N MET A 110 3.95 -12.45 -5.49
CA MET A 110 3.26 -11.15 -5.57
C MET A 110 2.12 -11.07 -4.56
N ASP A 111 1.36 -12.17 -4.38
CA ASP A 111 0.31 -12.28 -3.38
C ASP A 111 0.86 -12.18 -1.95
N PHE A 112 2.03 -12.79 -1.68
CA PHE A 112 2.71 -12.63 -0.41
C PHE A 112 3.02 -11.16 -0.10
N PHE A 113 3.59 -10.40 -1.06
CA PHE A 113 3.88 -8.99 -0.86
C PHE A 113 2.61 -8.14 -0.74
N ALA A 114 1.55 -8.50 -1.45
CA ALA A 114 0.26 -7.83 -1.34
C ALA A 114 -0.37 -8.05 0.04
N SER A 115 -0.35 -9.28 0.55
CA SER A 115 -0.92 -9.63 1.86
C SER A 115 -0.14 -9.05 3.05
N ASP A 116 1.17 -8.77 2.88
CA ASP A 116 1.99 -8.11 3.89
C ASP A 116 1.72 -6.59 3.97
N CYS A 117 1.07 -6.02 2.95
CA CYS A 117 0.65 -4.62 2.96
C CYS A 117 -0.69 -4.46 3.68
N PRO A 118 -0.84 -3.54 4.65
CA PRO A 118 -2.14 -3.25 5.28
C PRO A 118 -3.22 -2.83 4.28
N SER A 119 -2.84 -2.23 3.16
CA SER A 119 -3.75 -1.88 2.06
C SER A 119 -4.26 -3.09 1.24
N GLY A 120 -3.79 -4.31 1.53
CA GLY A 120 -4.14 -5.53 0.81
C GLY A 120 -3.60 -5.62 -0.62
N ARG A 121 -2.75 -4.69 -1.05
CA ARG A 121 -2.18 -4.66 -2.40
C ARG A 121 -0.78 -4.05 -2.44
N MET A 122 -0.03 -4.41 -3.46
CA MET A 122 1.18 -3.67 -3.81
C MET A 122 0.84 -2.32 -4.46
N GLY A 123 1.75 -1.34 -4.32
CA GLY A 123 1.63 -0.04 -4.96
C GLY A 123 1.83 -0.10 -6.48
N ASP A 124 1.18 0.83 -7.20
CA ASP A 124 1.49 1.13 -8.61
C ASP A 124 2.66 2.13 -8.66
N PRO A 125 3.65 1.98 -9.56
CA PRO A 125 4.74 2.94 -9.71
C PRO A 125 4.28 4.39 -9.90
N ARG A 126 3.12 4.59 -10.52
CA ARG A 126 2.52 5.92 -10.71
C ARG A 126 2.17 6.62 -9.40
N GLU A 127 1.87 5.87 -8.32
CA GLU A 127 1.58 6.46 -7.01
C GLU A 127 2.82 7.17 -6.42
N CYS A 128 4.02 6.60 -6.64
CA CYS A 128 5.29 7.28 -6.33
C CYS A 128 5.53 8.48 -7.24
N ALA A 129 5.20 8.36 -8.54
CA ALA A 129 5.36 9.45 -9.50
C ALA A 129 4.43 10.65 -9.21
N TYR A 130 3.21 10.41 -8.72
CA TYR A 130 2.30 11.48 -8.31
C TYR A 130 2.86 12.29 -7.13
N LEU A 131 3.47 11.61 -6.15
CA LEU A 131 4.15 12.31 -5.06
C LEU A 131 5.37 13.09 -5.57
N ALA A 132 6.16 12.52 -6.50
CA ALA A 132 7.29 13.22 -7.12
C ALA A 132 6.82 14.48 -7.84
N LEU A 133 5.74 14.40 -8.61
CA LEU A 133 5.15 15.55 -9.32
C LEU A 133 4.69 16.64 -8.36
N PHE A 134 4.01 16.26 -7.26
CA PHE A 134 3.61 17.21 -6.22
C PHE A 134 4.83 17.88 -5.57
N LEU A 135 5.84 17.11 -5.17
CA LEU A 135 7.07 17.65 -4.55
C LEU A 135 7.90 18.52 -5.49
N ALA A 136 7.75 18.34 -6.82
CA ALA A 136 8.38 19.16 -7.85
C ALA A 136 7.55 20.40 -8.25
N SER A 137 6.48 20.70 -7.53
CA SER A 137 5.59 21.84 -7.80
C SER A 137 5.72 22.95 -6.76
N ASP A 138 5.20 24.12 -7.10
CA ASP A 138 5.15 25.26 -6.16
C ASP A 138 4.27 24.98 -4.93
N MET A 139 3.34 24.04 -5.01
CA MET A 139 2.51 23.61 -3.87
C MET A 139 3.32 23.02 -2.73
N ALA A 140 4.51 22.49 -3.00
CA ALA A 140 5.38 21.83 -2.01
C ALA A 140 6.57 22.71 -1.56
N ARG A 141 6.58 24.01 -1.88
CA ARG A 141 7.71 24.91 -1.62
C ARG A 141 8.15 25.01 -0.15
N TYR A 142 7.30 24.67 0.79
CA TYR A 142 7.62 24.68 2.22
C TYR A 142 7.88 23.28 2.78
N ILE A 143 7.85 22.26 1.93
CA ILE A 143 8.16 20.87 2.30
C ILE A 143 9.61 20.58 1.91
N THR A 144 10.49 20.47 2.89
CA THR A 144 11.91 20.13 2.69
C THR A 144 12.43 19.29 3.85
N GLY A 145 13.34 18.36 3.60
CA GLY A 145 13.87 17.41 4.58
C GLY A 145 12.91 16.26 4.94
N ALA A 146 11.78 16.17 4.25
CA ALA A 146 10.81 15.11 4.49
C ALA A 146 11.25 13.79 3.87
N ALA A 147 10.94 12.68 4.56
CA ALA A 147 11.01 11.32 4.04
C ALA A 147 9.58 10.75 4.07
N ILE A 148 8.94 10.69 2.92
CA ILE A 148 7.49 10.46 2.82
C ILE A 148 7.24 9.02 2.33
N PRO A 149 6.58 8.17 3.14
CA PRO A 149 6.22 6.83 2.72
C PRO A 149 5.11 6.85 1.65
N VAL A 150 5.23 5.94 0.68
CA VAL A 150 4.20 5.59 -0.31
C VAL A 150 4.11 4.07 -0.29
N ASP A 151 3.43 3.52 0.70
CA ASP A 151 3.65 2.14 1.12
C ASP A 151 2.39 1.39 1.58
N GLY A 152 1.21 1.95 1.42
CA GLY A 152 -0.03 1.31 1.86
C GLY A 152 -0.08 1.04 3.37
N ALA A 153 0.53 1.96 4.16
CA ALA A 153 0.65 1.89 5.62
C ALA A 153 1.65 0.83 6.15
N LEU A 154 2.47 0.21 5.28
CA LEU A 154 3.41 -0.85 5.67
C LEU A 154 4.41 -0.39 6.76
N SER A 155 4.82 0.88 6.76
CA SER A 155 5.73 1.45 7.76
C SER A 155 5.04 2.19 8.92
N ALA A 156 3.70 2.22 8.96
CA ALA A 156 2.97 3.00 9.94
C ALA A 156 2.95 2.37 11.34
N GLY A 157 3.25 1.08 11.47
CA GLY A 157 3.27 0.39 12.76
C GLY A 157 3.29 -1.13 12.66
N HIS A 158 3.09 -1.79 13.80
CA HIS A 158 3.01 -3.25 13.88
C HIS A 158 1.63 -3.76 13.47
N GLN A 159 1.60 -4.76 12.59
CA GLN A 159 0.37 -5.42 12.12
C GLN A 159 -0.13 -6.55 13.05
N ASN A 160 0.16 -6.49 14.34
CA ASN A 160 -0.08 -7.60 15.27
C ASN A 160 -1.53 -7.73 15.77
N ILE A 161 -2.51 -7.10 15.15
CA ILE A 161 -3.91 -7.34 15.49
C ILE A 161 -4.46 -8.43 14.57
N THR A 162 -4.21 -9.67 14.93
CA THR A 162 -4.60 -10.87 14.17
C THR A 162 -6.12 -11.13 14.12
N ASN A 163 -6.95 -10.29 14.75
CA ASN A 163 -8.40 -10.47 14.83
C ASN A 163 -9.19 -9.17 14.53
N TRP A 164 -8.63 -8.27 13.71
CA TRP A 164 -9.42 -7.14 13.22
C TRP A 164 -10.47 -7.64 12.22
N LYS A 165 -11.70 -7.77 12.69
CA LYS A 165 -12.83 -8.24 11.89
C LYS A 165 -13.79 -7.09 11.62
N HIS A 166 -13.45 -6.22 10.68
CA HIS A 166 -14.42 -5.34 10.03
C HIS A 166 -14.10 -5.24 8.53
N PRO A 167 -14.05 -6.38 7.81
CA PRO A 167 -13.84 -6.36 6.37
C PRO A 167 -14.92 -5.52 5.66
N GLU A 168 -16.15 -5.55 6.16
CA GLU A 168 -17.26 -4.77 5.65
C GLU A 168 -17.07 -3.25 5.75
N LEU A 169 -16.31 -2.76 6.75
CA LEU A 169 -15.98 -1.33 6.88
C LEU A 169 -14.87 -0.88 5.93
N VAL A 170 -14.05 -1.82 5.46
CA VAL A 170 -12.84 -1.54 4.69
C VAL A 170 -13.04 -1.82 3.21
N THR A 171 -13.71 -2.90 2.87
CA THR A 171 -13.79 -3.38 1.49
C THR A 171 -14.91 -2.72 0.70
N GLY A 172 -15.93 -2.21 1.37
CA GLY A 172 -17.15 -1.75 0.70
C GLY A 172 -17.69 -2.85 -0.23
N GLU A 173 -17.50 -4.13 0.15
CA GLU A 173 -18.10 -5.22 -0.60
C GLU A 173 -19.60 -5.00 -0.65
N LYS A 174 -20.07 -4.65 -1.83
CA LYS A 174 -21.51 -4.55 -2.07
C LYS A 174 -22.12 -5.92 -1.82
N LEU A 175 -23.12 -5.95 -0.95
CA LEU A 175 -23.93 -7.14 -0.81
C LEU A 175 -24.71 -7.36 -2.10
N GLY A 176 -24.81 -8.59 -2.54
CA GLY A 176 -25.50 -8.90 -3.79
C GLY A 176 -25.64 -10.40 -4.06
N ALA A 177 -25.87 -10.75 -5.32
CA ALA A 177 -26.14 -12.10 -5.76
C ALA A 177 -25.04 -13.12 -5.40
N GLU A 178 -23.80 -12.70 -5.43
CA GLU A 178 -22.63 -13.56 -5.16
C GLU A 178 -22.18 -13.52 -3.68
N SER A 179 -22.83 -12.70 -2.84
CA SER A 179 -22.58 -12.69 -1.39
C SER A 179 -23.15 -13.95 -0.76
N THR A 180 -22.41 -14.51 0.21
CA THR A 180 -22.93 -15.63 1.00
C THR A 180 -24.05 -15.16 1.93
N ILE A 181 -24.97 -16.04 2.23
CA ILE A 181 -26.05 -15.74 3.18
C ILE A 181 -25.47 -15.34 4.56
N ALA A 182 -24.39 -15.99 4.99
CA ALA A 182 -23.70 -15.59 6.22
C ALA A 182 -23.25 -14.13 6.16
N ALA A 183 -22.58 -13.71 5.09
CA ALA A 183 -22.10 -12.33 4.92
C ALA A 183 -23.26 -11.31 4.91
N ILE A 184 -24.38 -11.65 4.24
CA ILE A 184 -25.57 -10.80 4.22
C ILE A 184 -26.18 -10.67 5.63
N LEU A 185 -26.26 -11.78 6.39
CA LEU A 185 -26.86 -11.77 7.74
C LEU A 185 -25.94 -11.15 8.80
N GLU A 186 -24.63 -11.13 8.58
CA GLU A 186 -23.67 -10.44 9.45
C GLU A 186 -23.73 -8.92 9.29
N ASN A 187 -24.27 -8.41 8.19
CA ASN A 187 -24.52 -7.01 7.97
C ASN A 187 -25.95 -6.66 8.47
N GLU A 188 -26.08 -5.68 9.36
CA GLU A 188 -27.37 -5.32 9.98
C GLU A 188 -28.41 -4.89 8.95
N ALA A 189 -28.03 -4.09 7.96
CA ALA A 189 -28.93 -3.66 6.88
C ALA A 189 -29.24 -4.82 5.92
N GLY A 190 -28.27 -5.69 5.63
CA GLY A 190 -28.45 -6.90 4.84
C GLY A 190 -29.40 -7.90 5.53
N ALA A 191 -29.23 -8.09 6.82
CA ALA A 191 -30.13 -8.94 7.64
C ALA A 191 -31.58 -8.39 7.61
N ALA A 192 -31.76 -7.07 7.68
CA ALA A 192 -33.06 -6.44 7.58
C ALA A 192 -33.72 -6.66 6.20
N VAL A 193 -32.94 -6.61 5.12
CA VAL A 193 -33.42 -6.96 3.77
C VAL A 193 -33.85 -8.42 3.71
N VAL A 194 -33.02 -9.36 4.22
CA VAL A 194 -33.38 -10.78 4.26
C VAL A 194 -34.69 -10.98 5.03
N GLU A 195 -34.82 -10.39 6.21
CA GLU A 195 -36.01 -10.57 7.07
C GLU A 195 -37.28 -9.95 6.45
N LYS A 196 -37.14 -8.90 5.66
CA LYS A 196 -38.23 -8.27 4.91
C LYS A 196 -38.84 -9.21 3.86
N TYR A 197 -37.99 -9.92 3.10
CA TYR A 197 -38.42 -10.80 2.00
C TYR A 197 -38.60 -12.24 2.40
N LEU A 198 -37.92 -12.66 3.48
CA LEU A 198 -37.92 -14.02 4.04
C LEU A 198 -38.14 -13.97 5.56
N PRO A 199 -39.33 -13.61 6.06
CA PRO A 199 -39.58 -13.45 7.47
C PRO A 199 -39.27 -14.71 8.28
N GLY A 200 -38.46 -14.55 9.34
CA GLY A 200 -38.05 -15.64 10.22
C GLY A 200 -36.89 -16.50 9.67
N PHE A 201 -36.31 -16.16 8.52
CA PHE A 201 -35.22 -16.94 7.93
C PHE A 201 -33.96 -16.94 8.82
N SER A 202 -33.57 -15.81 9.35
CA SER A 202 -32.41 -15.65 10.22
C SER A 202 -32.52 -16.40 11.56
N ALA A 203 -33.73 -16.59 12.05
CA ALA A 203 -34.01 -17.36 13.28
C ALA A 203 -34.22 -18.86 13.04
N ASN A 204 -34.25 -19.30 11.77
CA ASN A 204 -34.52 -20.69 11.41
C ASN A 204 -33.24 -21.54 11.50
N GLU A 205 -33.12 -22.36 12.54
CA GLU A 205 -32.00 -23.28 12.72
C GLU A 205 -31.81 -24.25 11.54
N GLN A 206 -32.89 -24.61 10.83
CA GLN A 206 -32.83 -25.49 9.64
C GLN A 206 -32.22 -24.78 8.41
N ALA A 207 -32.16 -23.44 8.40
CA ALA A 207 -31.55 -22.68 7.33
C ALA A 207 -30.02 -22.54 7.48
N LYS A 208 -29.43 -22.81 8.66
CA LYS A 208 -27.99 -22.68 8.92
C LYS A 208 -27.08 -23.40 7.92
N PRO A 209 -27.39 -24.61 7.43
CA PRO A 209 -26.55 -25.26 6.41
C PRO A 209 -26.45 -24.47 5.11
N ALA A 210 -27.42 -23.60 4.81
CA ALA A 210 -27.41 -22.76 3.61
C ALA A 210 -26.59 -21.46 3.77
N TYR A 211 -26.11 -21.12 4.95
CA TYR A 211 -25.40 -19.85 5.20
C TYR A 211 -24.08 -19.73 4.43
N GLY A 212 -23.45 -20.84 4.09
CA GLY A 212 -22.27 -20.84 3.22
C GLY A 212 -22.57 -20.73 1.71
N MET A 213 -23.84 -20.75 1.32
CA MET A 213 -24.24 -20.60 -0.09
C MET A 213 -24.37 -19.12 -0.45
N THR A 214 -24.14 -18.79 -1.72
CA THR A 214 -24.47 -17.46 -2.24
C THR A 214 -25.97 -17.31 -2.36
N PHE A 215 -26.46 -16.08 -2.30
CA PHE A 215 -27.88 -15.80 -2.49
C PHE A 215 -28.39 -16.30 -3.86
N LYS A 216 -27.58 -16.14 -4.89
CA LYS A 216 -27.88 -16.64 -6.25
C LYS A 216 -28.08 -18.16 -6.30
N ALA A 217 -27.29 -18.91 -5.52
CA ALA A 217 -27.42 -20.36 -5.45
C ALA A 217 -28.61 -20.81 -4.61
N LEU A 218 -28.96 -20.05 -3.57
CA LEU A 218 -30.03 -20.39 -2.64
C LEU A 218 -31.42 -20.02 -3.15
N ALA A 219 -31.58 -18.88 -3.85
CA ALA A 219 -32.87 -18.35 -4.27
C ALA A 219 -33.73 -19.36 -5.07
N PRO A 220 -33.19 -20.14 -6.04
CA PRO A 220 -33.96 -21.16 -6.74
C PRO A 220 -34.44 -22.30 -5.83
N MET A 221 -33.66 -22.63 -4.78
CA MET A 221 -33.98 -23.71 -3.84
C MET A 221 -35.12 -23.33 -2.89
N LEU A 222 -35.27 -22.04 -2.63
CA LEU A 222 -36.38 -21.49 -1.82
C LEU A 222 -37.67 -21.32 -2.61
N GLY A 223 -37.64 -21.56 -3.93
CA GLY A 223 -38.82 -21.40 -4.80
C GLY A 223 -39.34 -19.98 -4.87
N LEU A 224 -38.48 -18.98 -4.67
CA LEU A 224 -38.87 -17.58 -4.69
C LEU A 224 -39.26 -17.15 -6.11
N PRO A 225 -40.35 -16.36 -6.29
CA PRO A 225 -40.65 -15.73 -7.56
C PRO A 225 -39.52 -14.82 -8.04
N GLU A 226 -39.22 -14.84 -9.35
CA GLU A 226 -38.13 -14.07 -9.94
C GLU A 226 -38.17 -12.57 -9.54
N GLN A 227 -39.37 -11.97 -9.56
CA GLN A 227 -39.59 -10.60 -9.15
C GLN A 227 -39.20 -10.29 -7.71
N VAL A 228 -39.35 -11.25 -6.80
CA VAL A 228 -38.96 -11.13 -5.39
C VAL A 228 -37.45 -11.18 -5.28
N VAL A 229 -36.81 -12.06 -6.03
CA VAL A 229 -35.34 -12.20 -6.08
C VAL A 229 -34.72 -10.90 -6.63
N GLU A 230 -35.24 -10.37 -7.73
CA GLU A 230 -34.78 -9.11 -8.32
C GLU A 230 -34.92 -7.92 -7.35
N ALA A 231 -36.10 -7.80 -6.69
CA ALA A 231 -36.34 -6.73 -5.75
C ALA A 231 -35.39 -6.82 -4.52
N MET A 232 -35.14 -8.01 -4.00
CA MET A 232 -34.24 -8.24 -2.89
C MET A 232 -32.78 -7.91 -3.29
N LEU A 233 -32.33 -8.34 -4.48
CA LEU A 233 -31.01 -8.03 -5.01
C LEU A 233 -30.84 -6.53 -5.22
N ALA A 234 -31.83 -5.84 -5.76
CA ALA A 234 -31.78 -4.40 -5.95
C ALA A 234 -31.60 -3.63 -4.63
N GLU A 235 -32.23 -4.10 -3.54
CA GLU A 235 -32.02 -3.50 -2.22
C GLU A 235 -30.64 -3.84 -1.64
N LEU A 236 -30.16 -5.08 -1.79
CA LEU A 236 -28.82 -5.48 -1.35
C LEU A 236 -27.71 -4.71 -2.07
N ASP A 237 -27.85 -4.47 -3.38
CA ASP A 237 -26.90 -3.69 -4.19
C ASP A 237 -26.80 -2.22 -3.78
N THR A 238 -27.71 -1.72 -2.97
CA THR A 238 -27.69 -0.33 -2.45
C THR A 238 -26.95 -0.21 -1.12
N LEU A 239 -26.58 -1.34 -0.49
CA LEU A 239 -25.89 -1.41 0.81
C LEU A 239 -24.39 -1.50 0.63
#